data_0f61bfce028fa91ff472da3634baafb4
#
_entry.id   0f61bfce028fa91ff472da3634baafb4
#
_cell.length_a   1.000
_cell.length_b   1.000
_cell.length_c   1.000
_cell.angle_alpha   90.00
_cell.angle_beta   90.00
_cell.angle_gamma   90.00
#
_symmetry.space_group_name_H-M   'P 1'
#
loop_
_entity.id
_entity.type
_entity.pdbx_description
1 polymer ?
#
loop_
_entity_poly.entity_id
_entity_poly.type
_entity_poly.pdbx_seq_one_letter_code
_entity_poly.pdbx_strand_id
1 'polypeptide(L)'
;IVIQNKVVYKERKLHQEEIDLLVRKVSRIVKVGMFMDRYPAELSGGQQQRVAIARTLAPGPTVLFMDEPLSNLDAKLRLEMRYELQRLHVETKSTFVYVTHDQMEAMTLATKICLIDNGVLQQYDEPLRVYNYPLNIFIADFVGNPSINFIEGRGNQNTDGSISISILDNLQAKFIPNKTFNLEKWYQK
;
A
#
# COMPACT_ATOMS: atom_id res chain seq x y z
N ILE A 1 -6.23 -7.55 36.48
CA ILE A 1 -7.11 -7.75 37.64
C ILE A 1 -8.51 -7.98 37.10
N VAL A 2 -9.17 -9.06 37.56
CA VAL A 2 -10.57 -9.36 37.20
C VAL A 2 -11.43 -8.97 38.39
N ILE A 3 -12.36 -8.04 38.14
CA ILE A 3 -13.34 -7.60 39.14
C ILE A 3 -14.74 -7.85 38.56
N GLN A 4 -15.58 -8.60 39.26
CA GLN A 4 -16.97 -8.90 38.85
C GLN A 4 -17.05 -9.44 37.41
N ASN A 5 -16.20 -10.39 37.02
CA ASN A 5 -16.08 -10.94 35.66
C ASN A 5 -15.74 -9.94 34.55
N LYS A 6 -15.28 -8.73 34.90
CA LYS A 6 -14.75 -7.74 33.94
C LYS A 6 -13.25 -7.65 34.09
N VAL A 7 -12.53 -7.66 32.95
CA VAL A 7 -11.10 -7.40 32.91
C VAL A 7 -10.89 -5.89 33.07
N VAL A 8 -10.28 -5.49 34.18
CA VAL A 8 -9.93 -4.09 34.44
C VAL A 8 -8.46 -3.91 34.13
N TYR A 9 -8.16 -3.07 33.14
CA TYR A 9 -6.79 -2.70 32.79
C TYR A 9 -6.31 -1.59 33.74
N LYS A 10 -5.13 -1.78 34.33
CA LYS A 10 -4.46 -0.74 35.12
C LYS A 10 -3.22 -0.29 34.38
N GLU A 11 -3.14 0.98 34.06
CA GLU A 11 -1.93 1.58 33.52
C GLU A 11 -0.82 1.56 34.58
N ARG A 12 0.37 1.12 34.18
CA ARG A 12 1.58 1.17 34.99
C ARG A 12 2.77 1.50 34.11
N LYS A 13 3.80 2.05 34.72
CA LYS A 13 5.10 2.17 34.05
C LYS A 13 5.71 0.77 33.88
N LEU A 14 6.30 0.53 32.71
CA LEU A 14 7.06 -0.69 32.46
C LEU A 14 8.34 -0.67 33.29
N HIS A 15 8.76 -1.84 33.78
CA HIS A 15 10.08 -2.02 34.34
C HIS A 15 11.16 -1.97 33.27
N GLN A 16 12.39 -1.61 33.62
CA GLN A 16 13.50 -1.48 32.66
C GLN A 16 13.70 -2.77 31.83
N GLU A 17 13.62 -3.93 32.46
CA GLU A 17 13.76 -5.22 31.81
C GLU A 17 12.68 -5.46 30.73
N GLU A 18 11.45 -5.02 30.98
CA GLU A 18 10.34 -5.12 30.00
C GLU A 18 10.58 -4.20 28.82
N ILE A 19 11.06 -2.98 29.07
CA ILE A 19 11.46 -2.01 28.03
C ILE A 19 12.57 -2.61 27.18
N ASP A 20 13.61 -3.17 27.80
CA ASP A 20 14.75 -3.77 27.10
C ASP A 20 14.32 -4.95 26.22
N LEU A 21 13.38 -5.78 26.69
CA LEU A 21 12.83 -6.87 25.88
C LEU A 21 12.07 -6.37 24.65
N LEU A 22 11.24 -5.32 24.81
CA LEU A 22 10.52 -4.72 23.69
C LEU A 22 11.48 -4.09 22.68
N VAL A 23 12.46 -3.32 23.15
CA VAL A 23 13.47 -2.70 22.30
C VAL A 23 14.28 -3.75 21.54
N ARG A 24 14.74 -4.81 22.21
CA ARG A 24 15.45 -5.93 21.55
C ARG A 24 14.57 -6.64 20.53
N LYS A 25 13.27 -6.85 20.81
CA LYS A 25 12.33 -7.45 19.87
C LYS A 25 12.24 -6.64 18.59
N VAL A 26 11.95 -5.34 18.70
CA VAL A 26 11.77 -4.49 17.51
C VAL A 26 13.08 -4.23 16.78
N SER A 27 14.21 -4.12 17.48
CA SER A 27 15.53 -3.93 16.87
C SER A 27 15.94 -5.11 15.97
N ARG A 28 15.54 -6.34 16.33
CA ARG A 28 15.74 -7.53 15.50
C ARG A 28 14.88 -7.49 14.24
N ILE A 29 13.61 -7.09 14.40
CA ILE A 29 12.66 -6.99 13.28
C ILE A 29 13.20 -6.06 12.19
N VAL A 30 13.64 -4.86 12.56
CA VAL A 30 14.15 -3.87 11.62
C VAL A 30 15.67 -4.00 11.36
N LYS A 31 16.31 -5.06 11.87
CA LYS A 31 17.75 -5.37 11.66
C LYS A 31 18.71 -4.24 12.08
N VAL A 32 18.44 -3.59 13.22
CA VAL A 32 19.31 -2.55 13.80
C VAL A 32 20.00 -2.99 15.10
N GLY A 33 19.84 -4.26 15.49
CA GLY A 33 20.37 -4.76 16.76
C GLY A 33 21.87 -4.54 16.98
N MET A 34 22.68 -4.58 15.89
CA MET A 34 24.12 -4.33 15.95
C MET A 34 24.52 -2.85 16.12
N PHE A 35 23.55 -1.93 16.03
CA PHE A 35 23.77 -0.49 16.10
C PHE A 35 23.19 0.14 17.37
N MET A 36 22.74 -0.66 18.32
CA MET A 36 22.04 -0.18 19.53
C MET A 36 22.89 0.74 20.39
N ASP A 37 24.21 0.59 20.35
CA ASP A 37 25.16 1.39 21.12
C ASP A 37 25.67 2.64 20.37
N ARG A 38 25.14 2.90 19.15
CA ARG A 38 25.52 4.06 18.34
C ARG A 38 24.58 5.23 18.52
N TYR A 39 25.12 6.43 18.43
CA TYR A 39 24.32 7.65 18.36
C TYR A 39 23.68 7.81 16.96
N PRO A 40 22.52 8.49 16.87
CA PRO A 40 21.84 8.69 15.59
C PRO A 40 22.70 9.30 14.49
N ALA A 41 23.63 10.21 14.85
CA ALA A 41 24.55 10.84 13.91
C ALA A 41 25.59 9.87 13.30
N GLU A 42 25.81 8.71 13.93
CA GLU A 42 26.73 7.67 13.46
C GLU A 42 26.05 6.64 12.56
N LEU A 43 24.74 6.80 12.32
CA LEU A 43 23.92 5.91 11.51
C LEU A 43 23.74 6.48 10.10
N SER A 44 23.78 5.59 9.10
CA SER A 44 23.37 5.94 7.73
C SER A 44 21.89 6.30 7.67
N GLY A 45 21.45 7.03 6.64
CA GLY A 45 20.05 7.42 6.47
C GLY A 45 19.07 6.23 6.52
N GLY A 46 19.41 5.11 5.85
CA GLY A 46 18.62 3.89 5.92
C GLY A 46 18.60 3.23 7.32
N GLN A 47 19.69 3.33 8.10
CA GLN A 47 19.72 2.85 9.47
C GLN A 47 18.85 3.75 10.38
N GLN A 48 18.93 5.07 10.23
CA GLN A 48 18.07 6.01 10.95
C GLN A 48 16.58 5.76 10.65
N GLN A 49 16.23 5.52 9.40
CA GLN A 49 14.85 5.21 9.00
C GLN A 49 14.34 3.93 9.66
N ARG A 50 15.15 2.87 9.70
CA ARG A 50 14.81 1.63 10.40
C ARG A 50 14.65 1.83 11.92
N VAL A 51 15.48 2.68 12.54
CA VAL A 51 15.31 3.06 13.95
C VAL A 51 14.00 3.83 14.14
N ALA A 52 13.62 4.71 13.22
CA ALA A 52 12.33 5.40 13.28
C ALA A 52 11.15 4.41 13.22
N ILE A 53 11.20 3.41 12.34
CA ILE A 53 10.20 2.34 12.29
C ILE A 53 10.17 1.55 13.62
N ALA A 54 11.33 1.20 14.19
CA ALA A 54 11.39 0.51 15.48
C ALA A 54 10.73 1.31 16.61
N ARG A 55 10.97 2.62 16.65
CA ARG A 55 10.35 3.52 17.63
C ARG A 55 8.82 3.53 17.56
N THR A 56 8.26 3.49 16.39
CA THR A 56 6.81 3.45 16.20
C THR A 56 6.20 2.09 16.55
N LEU A 57 6.97 1.00 16.37
CA LEU A 57 6.54 -0.36 16.67
C LEU A 57 6.66 -0.75 18.14
N ALA A 58 7.64 -0.18 18.84
CA ALA A 58 7.98 -0.60 20.22
C ALA A 58 6.80 -0.49 21.22
N PRO A 59 5.94 0.55 21.15
CA PRO A 59 4.80 0.66 22.05
C PRO A 59 3.66 -0.34 21.75
N GLY A 60 3.73 -1.08 20.65
CA GLY A 60 2.68 -2.00 20.22
C GLY A 60 1.35 -1.31 19.87
N PRO A 61 1.35 -0.30 18.98
CA PRO A 61 0.16 0.46 18.67
C PRO A 61 -0.89 -0.39 17.93
N THR A 62 -2.17 -0.06 18.10
CA THR A 62 -3.27 -0.67 17.35
C THR A 62 -3.39 -0.09 15.94
N VAL A 63 -2.96 1.15 15.74
CA VAL A 63 -2.89 1.84 14.45
C VAL A 63 -1.50 2.44 14.27
N LEU A 64 -0.90 2.19 13.11
CA LEU A 64 0.44 2.64 12.76
C LEU A 64 0.37 3.49 11.50
N PHE A 65 0.88 4.72 11.58
CA PHE A 65 1.01 5.62 10.43
C PHE A 65 2.46 5.64 9.97
N MET A 66 2.68 5.39 8.70
CA MET A 66 4.00 5.39 8.07
C MET A 66 3.95 6.19 6.77
N ASP A 67 4.80 7.20 6.69
CA ASP A 67 4.93 8.05 5.51
C ASP A 67 6.26 7.72 4.82
N GLU A 68 6.18 7.14 3.63
CA GLU A 68 7.29 6.68 2.80
C GLU A 68 8.41 5.93 3.58
N PRO A 69 8.09 4.92 4.41
CA PRO A 69 9.02 4.38 5.39
C PRO A 69 10.19 3.60 4.75
N LEU A 70 10.14 3.29 3.47
CA LEU A 70 11.17 2.51 2.78
C LEU A 70 11.88 3.30 1.67
N SER A 71 11.57 4.58 1.48
CA SER A 71 12.08 5.40 0.37
C SER A 71 13.61 5.51 0.33
N ASN A 72 14.27 5.60 1.49
CA ASN A 72 15.73 5.78 1.60
C ASN A 72 16.51 4.45 1.72
N LEU A 73 15.89 3.32 1.43
CA LEU A 73 16.53 2.01 1.48
C LEU A 73 16.96 1.55 0.08
N ASP A 74 18.08 0.83 0.01
CA ASP A 74 18.49 0.13 -1.20
C ASP A 74 17.47 -0.97 -1.58
N ALA A 75 17.48 -1.40 -2.85
CA ALA A 75 16.46 -2.31 -3.38
C ALA A 75 16.38 -3.65 -2.62
N LYS A 76 17.52 -4.21 -2.22
CA LYS A 76 17.57 -5.47 -1.49
C LYS A 76 16.96 -5.32 -0.10
N LEU A 77 17.38 -4.29 0.63
CA LEU A 77 16.90 -4.02 1.98
C LEU A 77 15.42 -3.61 1.97
N ARG A 78 14.97 -2.85 0.95
CA ARG A 78 13.56 -2.50 0.75
C ARG A 78 12.69 -3.75 0.60
N LEU A 79 13.13 -4.72 -0.19
CA LEU A 79 12.42 -5.99 -0.35
C LEU A 79 12.34 -6.76 0.97
N GLU A 80 13.46 -6.89 1.69
CA GLU A 80 13.50 -7.55 3.01
C GLU A 80 12.55 -6.87 4.01
N MET A 81 12.58 -5.53 4.07
CA MET A 81 11.71 -4.77 4.97
C MET A 81 10.23 -4.87 4.62
N ARG A 82 9.87 -4.99 3.33
CA ARG A 82 8.48 -5.29 2.93
C ARG A 82 7.98 -6.60 3.54
N TYR A 83 8.76 -7.67 3.44
CA TYR A 83 8.41 -8.96 4.05
C TYR A 83 8.27 -8.86 5.58
N GLU A 84 9.17 -8.14 6.24
CA GLU A 84 9.10 -7.96 7.70
C GLU A 84 7.88 -7.16 8.12
N LEU A 85 7.54 -6.08 7.41
CA LEU A 85 6.33 -5.28 7.68
C LEU A 85 5.05 -6.09 7.46
N GLN A 86 5.00 -6.90 6.38
CA GLN A 86 3.86 -7.77 6.12
C GLN A 86 3.71 -8.82 7.23
N ARG A 87 4.81 -9.45 7.65
CA ARG A 87 4.80 -10.40 8.78
C ARG A 87 4.31 -9.74 10.05
N LEU A 88 4.82 -8.54 10.36
CA LEU A 88 4.40 -7.76 11.53
C LEU A 88 2.91 -7.42 11.50
N HIS A 89 2.39 -7.00 10.37
CA HIS A 89 0.96 -6.73 10.22
C HIS A 89 0.11 -7.97 10.59
N VAL A 90 0.51 -9.14 10.10
CA VAL A 90 -0.18 -10.41 10.41
C VAL A 90 -0.04 -10.77 11.89
N GLU A 91 1.17 -10.64 12.46
CA GLU A 91 1.45 -11.01 13.87
C GLU A 91 0.76 -10.07 14.86
N THR A 92 0.78 -8.76 14.60
CA THR A 92 0.25 -7.76 15.53
C THR A 92 -1.25 -7.53 15.39
N LYS A 93 -1.82 -7.85 14.23
CA LYS A 93 -3.21 -7.52 13.85
C LYS A 93 -3.52 -6.02 13.96
N SER A 94 -2.50 -5.18 13.94
CA SER A 94 -2.62 -3.72 13.97
C SER A 94 -3.03 -3.20 12.59
N THR A 95 -3.72 -2.08 12.56
CA THR A 95 -4.02 -1.37 11.32
C THR A 95 -2.81 -0.55 10.88
N PHE A 96 -2.30 -0.80 9.68
CA PHE A 96 -1.20 -0.02 9.09
C PHE A 96 -1.79 0.95 8.06
N VAL A 97 -1.53 2.23 8.27
CA VAL A 97 -1.78 3.28 7.28
C VAL A 97 -0.43 3.65 6.68
N TYR A 98 -0.25 3.28 5.43
CA TYR A 98 1.04 3.32 4.74
C TYR A 98 0.95 4.24 3.53
N VAL A 99 1.68 5.34 3.53
CA VAL A 99 1.78 6.26 2.39
C VAL A 99 3.03 5.91 1.60
N THR A 100 2.87 5.72 0.29
CA THR A 100 3.98 5.45 -0.63
C THR A 100 3.64 5.92 -2.04
N HIS A 101 4.67 6.26 -2.81
CA HIS A 101 4.59 6.46 -4.25
C HIS A 101 5.06 5.21 -5.03
N ASP A 102 5.56 4.18 -4.35
CA ASP A 102 5.98 2.92 -4.97
C ASP A 102 4.76 2.00 -5.14
N GLN A 103 4.37 1.79 -6.41
CA GLN A 103 3.24 0.93 -6.77
C GLN A 103 3.42 -0.51 -6.28
N MET A 104 4.66 -1.03 -6.33
CA MET A 104 4.95 -2.39 -5.89
C MET A 104 4.76 -2.55 -4.37
N GLU A 105 5.08 -1.51 -3.60
CA GLU A 105 4.79 -1.49 -2.17
C GLU A 105 3.28 -1.51 -1.92
N ALA A 106 2.54 -0.61 -2.57
CA ALA A 106 1.09 -0.55 -2.43
C ALA A 106 0.42 -1.87 -2.81
N MET A 107 0.78 -2.43 -3.98
CA MET A 107 0.17 -3.67 -4.49
C MET A 107 0.49 -4.92 -3.65
N THR A 108 1.66 -4.95 -2.97
CA THR A 108 2.10 -6.13 -2.23
C THR A 108 1.80 -6.08 -0.73
N LEU A 109 1.76 -4.89 -0.14
CA LEU A 109 1.56 -4.74 1.31
C LEU A 109 0.11 -4.49 1.69
N ALA A 110 -0.65 -3.82 0.83
CA ALA A 110 -1.96 -3.32 1.21
C ALA A 110 -3.06 -4.39 1.12
N THR A 111 -3.99 -4.34 2.06
CA THR A 111 -5.30 -5.02 1.96
C THR A 111 -6.32 -4.13 1.23
N LYS A 112 -6.15 -2.82 1.32
CA LYS A 112 -6.92 -1.80 0.59
C LYS A 112 -5.98 -0.70 0.13
N ILE A 113 -6.17 -0.23 -1.10
CA ILE A 113 -5.43 0.90 -1.68
C ILE A 113 -6.36 2.10 -1.78
N CYS A 114 -5.87 3.24 -1.34
CA CYS A 114 -6.51 4.54 -1.48
C CYS A 114 -5.68 5.36 -2.46
N LEU A 115 -6.17 5.55 -3.69
CA LEU A 115 -5.53 6.38 -4.70
C LEU A 115 -6.07 7.80 -4.60
N ILE A 116 -5.15 8.76 -4.43
CA ILE A 116 -5.47 10.18 -4.29
C ILE A 116 -4.70 10.94 -5.37
N ASP A 117 -5.40 11.81 -6.08
CA ASP A 117 -4.82 12.74 -7.03
C ASP A 117 -5.30 14.16 -6.72
N ASN A 118 -4.38 15.11 -6.60
CA ASN A 118 -4.68 16.52 -6.27
C ASN A 118 -5.62 16.69 -5.06
N GLY A 119 -5.45 15.85 -4.03
CA GLY A 119 -6.28 15.88 -2.82
C GLY A 119 -7.67 15.24 -2.98
N VAL A 120 -7.98 14.67 -4.14
CA VAL A 120 -9.27 14.02 -4.43
C VAL A 120 -9.09 12.51 -4.46
N LEU A 121 -9.98 11.80 -3.74
CA LEU A 121 -10.03 10.34 -3.78
C LEU A 121 -10.45 9.87 -5.17
N GLN A 122 -9.60 9.10 -5.83
CA GLN A 122 -9.83 8.52 -7.15
C GLN A 122 -10.44 7.12 -7.08
N GLN A 123 -9.87 6.26 -6.21
CA GLN A 123 -10.39 4.91 -5.98
C GLN A 123 -9.94 4.40 -4.61
N TYR A 124 -10.82 3.63 -3.96
CA TYR A 124 -10.51 2.90 -2.73
C TYR A 124 -11.01 1.47 -2.84
N ASP A 125 -10.09 0.53 -3.06
CA ASP A 125 -10.44 -0.89 -3.25
C ASP A 125 -9.26 -1.82 -2.92
N GLU A 126 -9.49 -3.13 -3.10
CA GLU A 126 -8.45 -4.14 -3.01
C GLU A 126 -7.44 -4.00 -4.17
N PRO A 127 -6.15 -4.33 -3.95
CA PRO A 127 -5.12 -4.17 -4.98
C PRO A 127 -5.49 -4.76 -6.33
N LEU A 128 -5.95 -6.01 -6.36
CA LEU A 128 -6.35 -6.68 -7.61
C LEU A 128 -7.56 -6.01 -8.30
N ARG A 129 -8.46 -5.41 -7.52
CA ARG A 129 -9.59 -4.68 -8.11
C ARG A 129 -9.15 -3.35 -8.71
N VAL A 130 -8.25 -2.63 -8.01
CA VAL A 130 -7.67 -1.40 -8.55
C VAL A 130 -6.95 -1.67 -9.88
N TYR A 131 -6.19 -2.77 -9.95
CA TYR A 131 -5.45 -3.18 -11.14
C TYR A 131 -6.37 -3.62 -12.29
N ASN A 132 -7.33 -4.51 -12.03
CA ASN A 132 -8.17 -5.11 -13.07
C ASN A 132 -9.37 -4.25 -13.46
N TYR A 133 -9.82 -3.35 -12.59
CA TYR A 133 -11.02 -2.53 -12.76
C TYR A 133 -10.75 -1.08 -12.34
N PRO A 134 -9.81 -0.39 -13.01
CA PRO A 134 -9.54 1.01 -12.73
C PRO A 134 -10.76 1.87 -13.08
N LEU A 135 -11.14 2.80 -12.20
CA LEU A 135 -12.33 3.62 -12.38
C LEU A 135 -12.16 4.75 -13.40
N ASN A 136 -10.91 5.12 -13.71
CA ASN A 136 -10.60 6.15 -14.70
C ASN A 136 -9.23 5.92 -15.36
N ILE A 137 -8.93 6.72 -16.38
CA ILE A 137 -7.68 6.65 -17.15
C ILE A 137 -6.45 6.92 -16.26
N PHE A 138 -6.55 7.87 -15.32
CA PHE A 138 -5.46 8.19 -14.40
C PHE A 138 -5.04 6.94 -13.60
N ILE A 139 -6.01 6.21 -13.05
CA ILE A 139 -5.72 5.00 -12.28
C ILE A 139 -5.11 3.90 -13.17
N ALA A 140 -5.67 3.73 -14.38
CA ALA A 140 -5.17 2.73 -15.32
C ALA A 140 -3.72 3.01 -15.74
N ASP A 141 -3.35 4.27 -15.89
CA ASP A 141 -1.99 4.69 -16.21
C ASP A 141 -1.05 4.57 -14.98
N PHE A 142 -1.56 4.97 -13.82
CA PHE A 142 -0.78 5.00 -12.58
C PHE A 142 -0.45 3.61 -12.05
N VAL A 143 -1.36 2.62 -12.23
CA VAL A 143 -1.21 1.27 -11.65
C VAL A 143 -0.77 0.28 -12.71
N GLY A 144 0.46 -0.21 -12.57
CA GLY A 144 0.99 -1.26 -13.43
C GLY A 144 2.44 -1.02 -13.84
N ASN A 145 3.21 -2.11 -13.91
CA ASN A 145 4.57 -2.09 -14.42
C ASN A 145 4.76 -3.35 -15.31
N PRO A 146 4.84 -3.17 -16.65
CA PRO A 146 4.75 -1.90 -17.39
C PRO A 146 3.35 -1.25 -17.31
N SER A 147 3.29 0.06 -17.54
CA SER A 147 2.02 0.79 -17.61
C SER A 147 1.15 0.32 -18.77
N ILE A 148 -0.16 0.54 -18.66
CA ILE A 148 -1.13 0.19 -19.68
C ILE A 148 -0.89 0.97 -20.98
N ASN A 149 -1.15 0.35 -22.14
CA ASN A 149 -1.10 1.06 -23.41
C ASN A 149 -2.47 1.70 -23.71
N PHE A 150 -2.48 2.98 -24.04
CA PHE A 150 -3.64 3.70 -24.52
C PHE A 150 -3.59 3.81 -26.04
N ILE A 151 -4.68 3.46 -26.68
CA ILE A 151 -4.82 3.58 -28.13
C ILE A 151 -6.08 4.37 -28.39
N GLU A 152 -5.96 5.49 -29.10
CA GLU A 152 -7.10 6.27 -29.52
C GLU A 152 -7.88 5.54 -30.61
N GLY A 153 -9.21 5.54 -30.48
CA GLY A 153 -10.10 4.91 -31.46
C GLY A 153 -11.45 5.62 -31.52
N ARG A 154 -12.13 5.47 -32.66
CA ARG A 154 -13.51 5.94 -32.83
C ARG A 154 -14.44 4.74 -32.83
N GLY A 155 -15.43 4.75 -31.96
CA GLY A 155 -16.42 3.67 -31.83
C GLY A 155 -17.76 4.03 -32.46
N ASN A 156 -18.34 3.13 -33.21
CA ASN A 156 -19.71 3.20 -33.69
C ASN A 156 -20.52 2.01 -33.18
N GLN A 157 -21.70 2.28 -32.63
CA GLN A 157 -22.59 1.22 -32.17
C GLN A 157 -23.31 0.57 -33.36
N ASN A 158 -23.23 -0.75 -33.41
CA ASN A 158 -23.93 -1.55 -34.42
C ASN A 158 -25.35 -1.89 -33.96
N THR A 159 -26.21 -2.27 -34.93
CA THR A 159 -27.61 -2.69 -34.68
C THR A 159 -27.72 -3.95 -33.83
N ASP A 160 -26.65 -4.78 -33.77
CA ASP A 160 -26.56 -5.99 -32.93
C ASP A 160 -26.08 -5.72 -31.50
N GLY A 161 -25.91 -4.43 -31.11
CA GLY A 161 -25.43 -4.02 -29.81
C GLY A 161 -23.92 -4.13 -29.63
N SER A 162 -23.17 -4.56 -30.62
CA SER A 162 -21.70 -4.51 -30.61
C SER A 162 -21.19 -3.12 -30.98
N ILE A 163 -19.91 -2.85 -30.69
CA ILE A 163 -19.24 -1.61 -31.06
C ILE A 163 -18.12 -1.93 -32.06
N SER A 164 -18.15 -1.29 -33.21
CA SER A 164 -17.04 -1.28 -34.16
C SER A 164 -16.10 -0.15 -33.79
N ILE A 165 -14.83 -0.46 -33.50
CA ILE A 165 -13.82 0.52 -33.12
C ILE A 165 -12.81 0.62 -34.28
N SER A 166 -12.64 1.83 -34.83
CA SER A 166 -11.54 2.15 -35.73
C SER A 166 -10.35 2.66 -34.98
N ILE A 167 -9.22 2.01 -35.14
CA ILE A 167 -7.96 2.28 -34.43
C ILE A 167 -6.87 2.57 -35.47
N LEU A 168 -6.02 3.56 -35.26
CA LEU A 168 -4.84 3.86 -36.10
C LEU A 168 -5.23 3.94 -37.61
N ASP A 169 -6.31 4.64 -37.92
CA ASP A 169 -6.87 4.92 -39.24
C ASP A 169 -7.34 3.71 -40.10
N ASN A 170 -6.75 2.52 -39.90
CA ASN A 170 -7.01 1.37 -40.77
C ASN A 170 -7.38 0.05 -40.05
N LEU A 171 -7.19 -0.03 -38.75
CA LEU A 171 -7.53 -1.23 -38.00
C LEU A 171 -8.94 -1.14 -37.44
N GLN A 172 -9.72 -2.20 -37.66
CA GLN A 172 -11.05 -2.32 -37.07
C GLN A 172 -11.07 -3.44 -36.04
N ALA A 173 -11.57 -3.12 -34.88
CA ALA A 173 -11.83 -4.08 -33.82
C ALA A 173 -13.34 -4.10 -33.51
N LYS A 174 -13.88 -5.28 -33.23
CA LYS A 174 -15.26 -5.42 -32.76
C LYS A 174 -15.24 -5.68 -31.26
N PHE A 175 -15.88 -4.79 -30.51
CA PHE A 175 -16.07 -4.95 -29.07
C PHE A 175 -17.49 -5.39 -28.78
N ILE A 176 -17.63 -6.44 -27.98
CA ILE A 176 -18.93 -6.93 -27.51
C ILE A 176 -19.01 -6.60 -26.02
N PRO A 177 -19.80 -5.58 -25.64
CA PRO A 177 -19.93 -5.22 -24.24
C PRO A 177 -20.55 -6.37 -23.44
N ASN A 178 -19.97 -6.66 -22.28
CA ASN A 178 -20.59 -7.58 -21.34
C ASN A 178 -21.75 -6.88 -20.59
N LYS A 179 -22.57 -7.63 -19.86
CA LYS A 179 -23.76 -7.12 -19.14
C LYS A 179 -23.45 -6.05 -18.09
N THR A 180 -22.19 -5.89 -17.71
CA THR A 180 -21.74 -4.90 -16.70
C THR A 180 -21.24 -3.60 -17.33
N PHE A 181 -21.09 -3.56 -18.67
CA PHE A 181 -20.58 -2.39 -19.37
C PHE A 181 -21.75 -1.45 -19.71
N ASN A 182 -21.75 -0.26 -19.10
CA ASN A 182 -22.76 0.75 -19.41
C ASN A 182 -22.25 1.71 -20.50
N LEU A 183 -22.72 1.50 -21.73
CA LEU A 183 -22.39 2.29 -22.90
C LEU A 183 -22.75 3.78 -22.76
N GLU A 184 -23.86 4.10 -22.10
CA GLU A 184 -24.35 5.48 -21.98
C GLU A 184 -23.37 6.38 -21.22
N LYS A 185 -22.60 5.83 -20.28
CA LYS A 185 -21.56 6.57 -19.57
C LYS A 185 -20.32 6.88 -20.42
N TRP A 186 -20.11 6.17 -21.51
CA TRP A 186 -18.94 6.33 -22.38
C TRP A 186 -19.15 7.36 -23.49
N TYR A 187 -20.39 7.59 -23.90
CA TYR A 187 -20.73 8.51 -24.98
C TYR A 187 -20.92 9.98 -24.55
N GLN A 188 -20.79 10.29 -23.26
CA GLN A 188 -21.01 11.65 -22.72
C GLN A 188 -19.74 12.46 -22.51
N LYS A 189 -18.60 12.08 -23.11
CA LYS A 189 -17.37 12.89 -23.03
C LYS A 189 -16.76 13.11 -24.40
#